data_8d83c0d397055cb8149425cadcbb6391
#
_entry.id   8d83c0d397055cb8149425cadcbb6391
#
_cell.length_a   1.000
_cell.length_b   1.000
_cell.length_c   1.000
_cell.angle_alpha   90.00
_cell.angle_beta   90.00
_cell.angle_gamma   90.00
#
_symmetry.space_group_name_H-M   'P 1'
#
loop_
_entity.id
_entity.type
_entity.pdbx_description
1 polymer ?
#
loop_
_entity_poly.entity_id
_entity_poly.type
_entity_poly.pdbx_seq_one_letter_code
_entity_poly.pdbx_strand_id
1 'polypeptide(L)'
;MKITILDTIPGEEDEIIIKCQNLSEDIQNLLQKLKQGNTKIAGHNEDGIHLLEPDEIYYFETVDNKVFACCKKEVYEVREKLYTLEDMLPVESFMRASKSAILNLSKVKSLSPAFGGRFEAVLDNGEKTIISRQYVPVLKAVSYTHLTLPTT
;
A
#
# COMPACT_ATOMS: atom_id res chain seq x y z
N MET A 1 20.17 -5.29 17.72
CA MET A 1 18.94 -6.08 17.93
C MET A 1 19.29 -7.57 17.89
N LYS A 2 18.73 -8.34 18.80
CA LYS A 2 18.95 -9.78 18.87
C LYS A 2 17.64 -10.49 18.55
N ILE A 3 17.69 -11.48 17.68
CA ILE A 3 16.53 -12.31 17.34
C ILE A 3 16.72 -13.70 17.93
N THR A 4 15.78 -14.14 18.74
CA THR A 4 15.80 -15.47 19.34
C THR A 4 14.52 -16.21 18.95
N ILE A 5 14.68 -17.42 18.43
CA ILE A 5 13.56 -18.27 18.06
C ILE A 5 13.47 -19.39 19.07
N LEU A 6 12.29 -19.53 19.68
CA LEU A 6 12.00 -20.59 20.66
C LEU A 6 10.88 -21.46 20.14
N ASP A 7 10.98 -22.77 20.34
CA ASP A 7 9.94 -23.70 19.96
C ASP A 7 8.77 -23.63 20.94
N THR A 8 7.55 -23.74 20.42
CA THR A 8 6.34 -23.82 21.24
C THR A 8 6.02 -25.26 21.59
N ILE A 9 5.30 -25.45 22.71
CA ILE A 9 4.75 -26.73 23.09
C ILE A 9 3.48 -27.00 22.26
N PRO A 10 3.19 -28.25 21.88
CA PRO A 10 1.95 -28.55 21.16
C PRO A 10 0.72 -28.04 21.93
N GLY A 11 -0.12 -27.28 21.23
CA GLY A 11 -1.32 -26.66 21.80
C GLY A 11 -1.17 -25.20 22.18
N GLU A 12 0.05 -24.64 22.12
CA GLU A 12 0.28 -23.22 22.30
C GLU A 12 0.17 -22.50 20.97
N GLU A 13 -0.31 -21.26 21.01
CA GLU A 13 -0.34 -20.42 19.81
C GLU A 13 1.04 -19.85 19.53
N ASP A 14 1.33 -19.61 18.26
CA ASP A 14 2.51 -18.87 17.88
C ASP A 14 2.41 -17.44 18.41
N GLU A 15 3.50 -16.93 18.98
CA GLU A 15 3.51 -15.56 19.50
C GLU A 15 4.84 -14.87 19.20
N ILE A 16 4.77 -13.55 19.09
CA ILE A 16 5.95 -12.71 18.96
C ILE A 16 6.00 -11.79 20.18
N ILE A 17 7.10 -11.88 20.92
CA ILE A 17 7.33 -11.06 22.10
C ILE A 17 8.45 -10.08 21.80
N ILE A 18 8.19 -8.78 21.98
CA ILE A 18 9.19 -7.74 21.79
C ILE A 18 9.55 -7.16 23.15
N LYS A 19 10.82 -7.35 23.54
CA LYS A 19 11.37 -6.77 24.78
C LYS A 19 12.20 -5.56 24.42
N CYS A 20 11.81 -4.41 24.92
CA CYS A 20 12.54 -3.16 24.71
C CYS A 20 12.36 -2.24 25.91
N GLN A 21 13.33 -1.37 26.16
CA GLN A 21 13.22 -0.39 27.23
C GLN A 21 12.29 0.76 26.85
N ASN A 22 12.38 1.20 25.59
CA ASN A 22 11.53 2.23 25.02
C ASN A 22 11.07 1.79 23.63
N LEU A 23 9.85 2.16 23.27
CA LEU A 23 9.34 1.95 21.91
C LEU A 23 10.04 2.93 20.97
N SER A 24 11.13 2.49 20.36
CA SER A 24 11.82 3.27 19.34
C SER A 24 10.97 3.33 18.06
N GLU A 25 11.29 4.26 17.19
CA GLU A 25 10.62 4.37 15.90
C GLU A 25 10.72 3.07 15.08
N ASP A 26 11.89 2.41 15.12
CA ASP A 26 12.10 1.13 14.44
C ASP A 26 11.17 0.03 14.95
N ILE A 27 10.99 -0.04 16.26
CA ILE A 27 10.09 -1.03 16.89
C ILE A 27 8.65 -0.72 16.56
N GLN A 28 8.26 0.55 16.58
CA GLN A 28 6.90 0.97 16.19
C GLN A 28 6.59 0.60 14.74
N ASN A 29 7.54 0.83 13.83
CA ASN A 29 7.39 0.47 12.42
C ASN A 29 7.24 -1.04 12.24
N LEU A 30 8.04 -1.82 12.97
CA LEU A 30 7.94 -3.28 12.95
C LEU A 30 6.57 -3.76 13.42
N LEU A 31 6.06 -3.18 14.52
CA LEU A 31 4.73 -3.53 15.04
C LEU A 31 3.63 -3.22 14.03
N GLN A 32 3.72 -2.08 13.35
CA GLN A 32 2.76 -1.73 12.31
C GLN A 32 2.78 -2.74 11.16
N LYS A 33 3.95 -3.14 10.71
CA LYS A 33 4.09 -4.15 9.65
C LYS A 33 3.47 -5.48 10.04
N LEU A 34 3.69 -5.93 11.26
CA LEU A 34 3.13 -7.18 11.76
C LEU A 34 1.60 -7.12 11.86
N LYS A 35 1.05 -5.99 12.28
CA LYS A 35 -0.40 -5.80 12.36
C LYS A 35 -1.04 -5.71 10.98
N GLN A 36 -0.40 -5.04 10.03
CA GLN A 36 -0.91 -4.85 8.68
C GLN A 36 -0.80 -6.10 7.82
N GLY A 37 0.11 -7.01 8.12
CA GLY A 37 0.31 -8.24 7.36
C GLY A 37 -0.91 -9.15 7.27
N ASN A 38 -1.93 -8.92 8.12
CA ASN A 38 -3.17 -9.68 8.12
C ASN A 38 -4.35 -8.90 7.55
N THR A 39 -4.14 -7.68 7.05
CA THR A 39 -5.21 -6.86 6.49
C THR A 39 -5.59 -7.36 5.12
N LYS A 40 -6.86 -7.71 4.93
CA LYS A 40 -7.41 -8.09 3.64
C LYS A 40 -8.52 -7.12 3.26
N ILE A 41 -8.62 -6.84 1.98
CA ILE A 41 -9.62 -5.93 1.43
C ILE A 41 -10.71 -6.75 0.76
N ALA A 42 -11.96 -6.53 1.15
CA ALA A 42 -13.08 -7.23 0.52
C ALA A 42 -13.41 -6.57 -0.82
N GLY A 43 -13.16 -7.30 -1.90
CA GLY A 43 -13.50 -6.89 -3.25
C GLY A 43 -14.73 -7.61 -3.76
N HIS A 44 -15.64 -6.87 -4.38
CA HIS A 44 -16.91 -7.40 -4.89
C HIS A 44 -16.91 -7.41 -6.41
N ASN A 45 -17.32 -8.53 -6.99
CA ASN A 45 -17.59 -8.64 -8.41
C ASN A 45 -18.79 -9.55 -8.64
N GLU A 46 -19.05 -9.91 -9.89
CA GLU A 46 -20.20 -10.76 -10.26
C GLU A 46 -20.16 -12.15 -9.59
N ASP A 47 -18.96 -12.65 -9.33
CA ASP A 47 -18.77 -13.97 -8.72
C ASP A 47 -18.91 -13.98 -7.20
N GLY A 48 -19.00 -12.79 -6.57
CA GLY A 48 -19.15 -12.67 -5.14
C GLY A 48 -18.09 -11.82 -4.47
N ILE A 49 -17.74 -12.17 -3.24
CA ILE A 49 -16.77 -11.42 -2.44
C ILE A 49 -15.43 -12.13 -2.47
N HIS A 50 -14.38 -11.39 -2.83
CA HIS A 50 -13.00 -11.87 -2.85
C HIS A 50 -12.20 -11.14 -1.80
N LEU A 51 -11.48 -11.87 -0.97
CA LEU A 51 -10.58 -11.26 0.01
C LEU A 51 -9.24 -11.01 -0.66
N LEU A 52 -8.96 -9.73 -0.93
CA LEU A 52 -7.76 -9.30 -1.64
C LEU A 52 -6.66 -8.96 -0.63
N GLU A 53 -5.45 -9.41 -0.92
CA GLU A 53 -4.29 -8.94 -0.19
C GLU A 53 -3.84 -7.61 -0.79
N PRO A 54 -3.39 -6.64 0.03
CA PRO A 54 -2.92 -5.36 -0.51
C PRO A 54 -1.89 -5.51 -1.62
N ASP A 55 -1.04 -6.54 -1.54
CA ASP A 55 0.00 -6.85 -2.50
C ASP A 55 -0.55 -7.14 -3.91
N GLU A 56 -1.80 -7.58 -4.02
CA GLU A 56 -2.43 -7.86 -5.30
C GLU A 56 -2.97 -6.61 -5.99
N ILE A 57 -3.10 -5.51 -5.26
CA ILE A 57 -3.79 -4.31 -5.72
C ILE A 57 -2.79 -3.31 -6.28
N TYR A 58 -3.03 -2.84 -7.50
CA TYR A 58 -2.21 -1.86 -8.17
C TYR A 58 -2.59 -0.44 -7.76
N TYR A 59 -3.89 -0.17 -7.74
CA TYR A 59 -4.40 1.13 -7.29
C TYR A 59 -5.88 1.03 -6.93
N PHE A 60 -6.35 2.00 -6.17
CA PHE A 60 -7.77 2.22 -5.90
C PHE A 60 -8.19 3.48 -6.62
N GLU A 61 -9.38 3.47 -7.15
CA GLU A 61 -9.92 4.59 -7.90
C GLU A 61 -11.39 4.79 -7.56
N THR A 62 -11.79 6.07 -7.39
CA THR A 62 -13.20 6.41 -7.19
C THR A 62 -13.79 6.85 -8.53
N VAL A 63 -14.87 6.18 -8.94
CA VAL A 63 -15.64 6.52 -10.14
C VAL A 63 -17.11 6.49 -9.75
N ASP A 64 -17.84 7.59 -10.02
CA ASP A 64 -19.26 7.71 -9.71
C ASP A 64 -19.61 7.36 -8.25
N ASN A 65 -18.82 7.89 -7.33
CA ASN A 65 -18.97 7.66 -5.88
C ASN A 65 -18.75 6.22 -5.42
N LYS A 66 -18.19 5.37 -6.30
CA LYS A 66 -17.82 4.00 -5.95
C LYS A 66 -16.31 3.86 -6.01
N VAL A 67 -15.78 3.05 -5.11
CA VAL A 67 -14.35 2.76 -5.04
C VAL A 67 -14.07 1.41 -5.68
N PHE A 68 -13.07 1.37 -6.56
CA PHE A 68 -12.65 0.14 -7.23
C PHE A 68 -11.20 -0.16 -6.89
N ALA A 69 -10.92 -1.43 -6.60
CA ALA A 69 -9.58 -1.95 -6.47
C ALA A 69 -9.17 -2.56 -7.81
N CYS A 70 -8.15 -1.98 -8.42
CA CYS A 70 -7.65 -2.42 -9.72
C CYS A 70 -6.44 -3.31 -9.52
N CYS A 71 -6.59 -4.58 -9.87
CA CYS A 71 -5.55 -5.58 -9.79
C CYS A 71 -4.91 -5.80 -11.16
N LYS A 72 -4.04 -6.79 -11.30
CA LYS A 72 -3.29 -6.99 -12.55
C LYS A 72 -4.20 -7.14 -13.77
N LYS A 73 -5.28 -7.91 -13.63
CA LYS A 73 -6.22 -8.17 -14.73
C LYS A 73 -7.67 -7.91 -14.36
N GLU A 74 -7.98 -7.86 -13.08
CA GLU A 74 -9.35 -7.79 -12.59
C GLU A 74 -9.59 -6.52 -11.79
N VAL A 75 -10.84 -6.08 -11.78
CA VAL A 75 -11.28 -4.90 -11.04
C VAL A 75 -12.41 -5.33 -10.10
N TYR A 76 -12.31 -4.92 -8.86
CA TYR A 76 -13.30 -5.25 -7.82
C TYR A 76 -13.86 -3.96 -7.23
N GLU A 77 -15.14 -3.95 -6.92
CA GLU A 77 -15.72 -2.85 -6.16
C GLU A 77 -15.40 -3.03 -4.68
N VAL A 78 -14.96 -1.96 -4.04
CA VAL A 78 -14.66 -1.94 -2.60
C VAL A 78 -15.63 -1.00 -1.94
N ARG A 79 -16.26 -1.44 -0.85
CA ARG A 79 -17.27 -0.64 -0.13
C ARG A 79 -16.68 0.32 0.87
N GLU A 80 -15.37 0.21 1.15
CA GLU A 80 -14.67 1.16 1.99
C GLU A 80 -14.38 2.44 1.23
N LYS A 81 -14.38 3.57 1.92
CA LYS A 81 -14.01 4.86 1.33
C LYS A 81 -12.49 5.00 1.28
N LEU A 82 -12.00 5.87 0.39
CA LEU A 82 -10.56 6.04 0.23
C LEU A 82 -9.85 6.43 1.53
N TYR A 83 -10.43 7.33 2.33
CA TYR A 83 -9.80 7.73 3.59
C TYR A 83 -9.71 6.57 4.58
N THR A 84 -10.70 5.65 4.56
CA THR A 84 -10.65 4.44 5.39
C THR A 84 -9.57 3.51 4.89
N LEU A 85 -9.46 3.35 3.57
CA LEU A 85 -8.40 2.53 2.97
C LEU A 85 -6.99 3.05 3.29
N GLU A 86 -6.83 4.37 3.32
CA GLU A 86 -5.54 4.96 3.72
C GLU A 86 -5.12 4.51 5.12
N ASP A 87 -6.07 4.42 6.04
CA ASP A 87 -5.81 3.98 7.41
C ASP A 87 -5.53 2.48 7.51
N MET A 88 -6.12 1.69 6.60
CA MET A 88 -5.99 0.23 6.60
C MET A 88 -4.75 -0.27 5.88
N LEU A 89 -4.29 0.47 4.86
CA LEU A 89 -3.22 0.03 3.97
C LEU A 89 -1.84 0.39 4.54
N PRO A 90 -0.80 -0.41 4.18
CA PRO A 90 0.57 -0.07 4.56
C PRO A 90 1.00 1.27 3.99
N VAL A 91 1.31 2.23 4.86
CA VAL A 91 1.72 3.59 4.44
C VAL A 91 3.04 3.59 3.66
N GLU A 92 3.84 2.54 3.79
CA GLU A 92 5.10 2.40 3.06
C GLU A 92 4.90 2.07 1.59
N SER A 93 3.78 1.41 1.26
CA SER A 93 3.50 0.92 -0.09
C SER A 93 2.42 1.71 -0.80
N PHE A 94 1.47 2.27 -0.07
CA PHE A 94 0.33 2.97 -0.66
C PHE A 94 0.34 4.44 -0.34
N MET A 95 0.03 5.27 -1.34
CA MET A 95 -0.09 6.71 -1.15
C MET A 95 -1.23 7.26 -2.00
N ARG A 96 -1.80 8.39 -1.55
CA ARG A 96 -2.72 9.13 -2.40
C ARG A 96 -1.99 9.62 -3.65
N ALA A 97 -2.54 9.30 -4.80
CA ALA A 97 -2.06 9.82 -6.08
C ALA A 97 -2.87 11.04 -6.52
N SER A 98 -4.13 11.09 -6.10
CA SER A 98 -5.04 12.20 -6.37
C SER A 98 -6.17 12.17 -5.34
N LYS A 99 -7.10 13.12 -5.44
CA LYS A 99 -8.28 13.13 -4.58
C LYS A 99 -9.13 11.87 -4.74
N SER A 100 -9.02 11.20 -5.89
CA SER A 100 -9.86 10.04 -6.24
C SER A 100 -9.07 8.75 -6.40
N ALA A 101 -7.78 8.71 -6.07
CA ALA A 101 -6.97 7.51 -6.28
C ALA A 101 -5.92 7.31 -5.20
N ILE A 102 -5.68 6.03 -4.86
CA ILE A 102 -4.58 5.58 -4.02
C ILE A 102 -3.74 4.63 -4.87
N LEU A 103 -2.43 4.85 -4.89
CA LEU A 103 -1.50 4.09 -5.72
C LEU A 103 -0.62 3.18 -4.88
N ASN A 104 -0.45 1.94 -5.32
CA ASN A 104 0.52 1.01 -4.74
C ASN A 104 1.88 1.26 -5.37
N LEU A 105 2.78 1.87 -4.61
CA LEU A 105 4.12 2.21 -5.08
C LEU A 105 4.97 0.97 -5.41
N SER A 106 4.69 -0.16 -4.78
CA SER A 106 5.43 -1.40 -5.06
C SER A 106 5.16 -1.94 -6.47
N LYS A 107 4.09 -1.49 -7.11
CA LYS A 107 3.73 -1.87 -8.48
C LYS A 107 4.19 -0.87 -9.54
N VAL A 108 4.85 0.19 -9.13
CA VAL A 108 5.36 1.22 -10.04
C VAL A 108 6.67 0.75 -10.66
N LYS A 109 6.71 0.71 -11.97
CA LYS A 109 7.89 0.35 -12.74
C LYS A 109 8.79 1.56 -12.98
N SER A 110 8.18 2.71 -13.28
CA SER A 110 8.91 3.95 -13.52
C SER A 110 8.08 5.18 -13.19
N LEU A 111 8.77 6.26 -12.85
CA LEU A 111 8.19 7.56 -12.55
C LEU A 111 8.88 8.60 -13.42
N SER A 112 8.10 9.50 -14.00
CA SER A 112 8.64 10.60 -14.79
C SER A 112 7.87 11.88 -14.55
N PRO A 113 8.54 13.04 -14.58
CA PRO A 113 7.85 14.32 -14.49
C PRO A 113 6.87 14.50 -15.64
N ALA A 114 5.72 15.05 -15.35
CA ALA A 114 4.69 15.35 -16.32
C ALA A 114 4.35 16.83 -16.27
N PHE A 115 3.55 17.28 -17.23
CA PHE A 115 3.17 18.67 -17.34
C PHE A 115 2.48 19.19 -16.07
N GLY A 116 2.79 20.43 -15.69
CA GLY A 116 2.12 21.10 -14.58
C GLY A 116 2.54 20.64 -13.18
N GLY A 117 3.76 20.14 -13.03
CA GLY A 117 4.27 19.70 -11.72
C GLY A 117 3.76 18.34 -11.28
N ARG A 118 3.10 17.62 -12.16
CA ARG A 118 2.62 16.26 -11.92
C ARG A 118 3.71 15.26 -12.19
N PHE A 119 3.47 14.00 -11.77
CA PHE A 119 4.29 12.85 -12.17
C PHE A 119 3.42 11.82 -12.87
N GLU A 120 4.00 11.13 -13.83
CA GLU A 120 3.39 9.96 -14.45
C GLU A 120 4.06 8.71 -13.92
N ALA A 121 3.25 7.78 -13.45
CA ALA A 121 3.72 6.48 -13.00
C ALA A 121 3.33 5.43 -14.03
N VAL A 122 4.30 4.61 -14.44
CA VAL A 122 4.05 3.44 -15.28
C VAL A 122 4.09 2.23 -14.36
N LEU A 123 3.01 1.46 -14.36
CA LEU A 123 2.88 0.27 -13.52
C LEU A 123 3.46 -0.94 -14.25
N ASP A 124 3.78 -1.99 -13.51
CA ASP A 124 4.41 -3.18 -14.10
C ASP A 124 3.48 -3.98 -15.01
N ASN A 125 2.17 -3.71 -14.99
CA ASN A 125 1.22 -4.27 -15.96
C ASN A 125 1.07 -3.42 -17.24
N GLY A 126 1.84 -2.34 -17.36
CA GLY A 126 1.81 -1.44 -18.51
C GLY A 126 0.84 -0.27 -18.40
N GLU A 127 0.00 -0.24 -17.38
CA GLU A 127 -0.91 0.90 -17.16
C GLU A 127 -0.15 2.13 -16.69
N LYS A 128 -0.72 3.30 -17.00
CA LYS A 128 -0.16 4.58 -16.58
C LYS A 128 -1.15 5.31 -15.69
N THR A 129 -0.64 5.99 -14.68
CA THR A 129 -1.46 6.81 -13.80
C THR A 129 -0.73 8.12 -13.50
N ILE A 130 -1.51 9.16 -13.23
CA ILE A 130 -0.97 10.49 -12.94
C ILE A 130 -1.04 10.76 -11.45
N ILE A 131 0.07 11.23 -10.90
CA ILE A 131 0.13 11.68 -9.52
C ILE A 131 -0.03 13.19 -9.51
N SER A 132 -1.04 13.67 -8.81
CA SER A 132 -1.36 15.09 -8.73
C SER A 132 -0.23 15.87 -8.07
N ARG A 133 -0.05 17.12 -8.51
CA ARG A 133 1.00 18.01 -8.02
C ARG A 133 1.03 18.10 -6.50
N GLN A 134 -0.13 18.16 -5.84
CA GLN A 134 -0.21 18.29 -4.38
C GLN A 134 0.33 17.08 -3.62
N TYR A 135 0.38 15.91 -4.27
CA TYR A 135 0.90 14.67 -3.65
C TYR A 135 2.33 14.34 -4.04
N VAL A 136 2.93 15.09 -4.96
CA VAL A 136 4.31 14.88 -5.37
C VAL A 136 5.32 14.99 -4.22
N PRO A 137 5.19 15.95 -3.28
CA PRO A 137 6.09 16.00 -2.12
C PRO A 137 6.06 14.71 -1.28
N VAL A 138 4.87 14.09 -1.12
CA VAL A 138 4.73 12.82 -0.41
C VAL A 138 5.43 11.72 -1.19
N LEU A 139 5.26 11.68 -2.50
CA LEU A 139 5.94 10.73 -3.37
C LEU A 139 7.46 10.80 -3.22
N LYS A 140 8.03 12.01 -3.23
CA LYS A 140 9.47 12.20 -3.09
C LYS A 140 9.97 11.71 -1.73
N ALA A 141 9.22 11.93 -0.68
CA ALA A 141 9.59 11.49 0.66
C ALA A 141 9.58 9.96 0.77
N VAL A 142 8.59 9.30 0.18
CA VAL A 142 8.46 7.84 0.22
C VAL A 142 9.46 7.16 -0.73
N SER A 143 9.68 7.73 -1.91
CA SER A 143 10.51 7.10 -2.93
C SER A 143 12.00 7.03 -2.57
N TYR A 144 12.48 7.87 -1.67
CA TYR A 144 13.85 7.74 -1.16
C TYR A 144 14.08 6.45 -0.39
N THR A 145 13.03 5.81 0.10
CA THR A 145 13.12 4.57 0.85
C THR A 145 12.77 3.34 0.01
N HIS A 146 11.98 3.50 -1.05
CA HIS A 146 11.44 2.37 -1.83
C HIS A 146 11.73 2.41 -3.31
N LEU A 147 11.89 3.59 -3.90
CA LEU A 147 12.07 3.74 -5.34
C LEU A 147 13.26 4.66 -5.60
N THR A 148 14.04 4.31 -6.62
CA THR A 148 15.08 5.21 -7.11
C THR A 148 14.48 6.13 -8.15
N LEU A 149 14.33 7.42 -7.81
CA LEU A 149 13.90 8.42 -8.76
C LEU A 149 15.06 8.78 -9.69
N PRO A 150 14.76 9.02 -11.00
CA PRO A 150 15.78 9.55 -11.90
C PRO A 150 16.28 10.89 -11.37
N THR A 151 17.57 11.01 -11.20
CA THR A 151 18.18 12.28 -10.85
C THR A 151 18.23 13.15 -12.09
N THR A 152 17.47 14.18 -12.09
CA THR A 152 17.57 15.21 -13.14
C THR A 152 17.92 16.52 -12.51
#